data_241422bb9f7a3da750aa5071ab305b6a
#
_entry.id   241422bb9f7a3da750aa5071ab305b6a
#
_cell.length_a   1.000
_cell.length_b   1.000
_cell.length_c   1.000
_cell.angle_alpha   90.00
_cell.angle_beta   90.00
_cell.angle_gamma   90.00
#
_symmetry.space_group_name_H-M   'P 1'
#
loop_
_entity.id
_entity.type
_entity.pdbx_description
1 polymer ?
#
loop_
_entity_poly.entity_id
_entity_poly.type
_entity_poly.pdbx_seq_one_letter_code
_entity_poly.pdbx_strand_id
1 'polypeptide(L)'
;MYAPSAYAAADPVAIVRKYPFAHLITATGEETYATPTPIFFETDDTVTTLVGHMTRINPQAQTLQNGQQVLAIFPGPHTYISASWYKTLLTVPTWDYISAQVRGRLEIIDDDEGQLKVLRRVAEVLERDSENPWTLEQAPPGKVQQLLPRIRSFRITIERIEGVTKLNQTHPASDRLLVIQQLLARPDSDSHEIARLIAHLPA
;
A
#
# COMPACT_ATOMS: atom_id res chain seq x y z
N MET A 1 -12.13 -6.66 5.10
CA MET A 1 -11.89 -7.24 3.75
C MET A 1 -12.43 -8.66 3.70
N TYR A 2 -12.94 -9.11 2.56
CA TYR A 2 -13.20 -10.55 2.38
C TYR A 2 -11.88 -11.23 1.96
N ALA A 3 -11.40 -12.14 2.81
CA ALA A 3 -10.25 -12.97 2.54
C ALA A 3 -10.55 -14.39 3.06
N PRO A 4 -10.81 -15.37 2.16
CA PRO A 4 -10.89 -16.77 2.57
C PRO A 4 -9.64 -17.18 3.33
N SER A 5 -9.75 -18.09 4.29
CA SER A 5 -8.63 -18.51 5.15
C SER A 5 -7.40 -18.96 4.34
N ALA A 6 -7.61 -19.61 3.20
CA ALA A 6 -6.54 -20.03 2.31
C ALA A 6 -5.74 -18.86 1.69
N TYR A 7 -6.28 -17.65 1.67
CA TYR A 7 -5.70 -16.46 1.04
C TYR A 7 -5.48 -15.31 2.03
N ALA A 8 -5.87 -15.47 3.29
CA ALA A 8 -5.58 -14.46 4.30
C ALA A 8 -4.06 -14.27 4.42
N ALA A 9 -3.60 -13.02 4.34
CA ALA A 9 -2.18 -12.72 4.48
C ALA A 9 -1.71 -13.06 5.90
N ALA A 10 -0.62 -13.82 5.99
CA ALA A 10 0.00 -14.14 7.29
C ALA A 10 0.55 -12.88 7.97
N ASP A 11 1.07 -11.94 7.18
CA ASP A 11 1.59 -10.65 7.66
C ASP A 11 1.07 -9.50 6.79
N PRO A 12 -0.12 -8.94 7.08
CA PRO A 12 -0.63 -7.79 6.37
C PRO A 12 0.17 -6.50 6.64
N VAL A 13 0.92 -6.42 7.74
CA VAL A 13 1.81 -5.29 8.05
C VAL A 13 2.96 -5.21 7.05
N ALA A 14 3.54 -6.35 6.69
CA ALA A 14 4.58 -6.42 5.66
C ALA A 14 4.09 -5.92 4.30
N ILE A 15 2.82 -6.16 3.95
CA ILE A 15 2.21 -5.64 2.71
C ILE A 15 2.16 -4.11 2.76
N VAL A 16 1.68 -3.52 3.86
CA VAL A 16 1.62 -2.06 4.04
C VAL A 16 3.02 -1.44 3.94
N ARG A 17 4.04 -2.06 4.55
CA ARG A 17 5.43 -1.57 4.48
C ARG A 17 6.01 -1.63 3.07
N LYS A 18 5.74 -2.72 2.35
CA LYS A 18 6.33 -2.96 1.01
C LYS A 18 5.66 -2.14 -0.08
N TYR A 19 4.36 -1.86 0.04
CA TYR A 19 3.55 -1.18 -0.98
C TYR A 19 2.87 0.07 -0.40
N PRO A 20 3.64 1.11 -0.05
CA PRO A 20 3.13 2.26 0.70
C PRO A 20 2.30 3.24 -0.12
N PHE A 21 2.23 3.10 -1.46
CA PHE A 21 1.39 3.97 -2.30
C PHE A 21 -0.06 3.49 -2.26
N ALA A 22 -0.81 4.07 -1.33
CA ALA A 22 -2.15 3.63 -0.96
C ALA A 22 -3.25 4.54 -1.53
N HIS A 23 -4.49 4.04 -1.55
CA HIS A 23 -5.68 4.85 -1.77
C HIS A 23 -6.31 5.18 -0.42
N LEU A 24 -6.29 6.47 -0.03
CA LEU A 24 -7.06 6.94 1.13
C LEU A 24 -8.51 7.14 0.72
N ILE A 25 -9.42 6.44 1.37
CA ILE A 25 -10.86 6.51 1.11
C ILE A 25 -11.54 7.13 2.34
N THR A 26 -12.32 8.18 2.07
CA THR A 26 -13.15 8.87 3.07
C THR A 26 -14.56 9.09 2.52
N ALA A 27 -15.54 9.16 3.42
CA ALA A 27 -16.91 9.50 3.08
C ALA A 27 -17.35 10.73 3.89
N THR A 28 -18.05 11.67 3.26
CA THR A 28 -18.61 12.87 3.89
C THR A 28 -19.99 13.12 3.31
N GLY A 29 -21.03 12.93 4.11
CA GLY A 29 -22.41 12.96 3.61
C GLY A 29 -22.63 11.85 2.57
N GLU A 30 -23.10 12.22 1.39
CA GLU A 30 -23.35 11.30 0.27
C GLU A 30 -22.10 11.11 -0.64
N GLU A 31 -21.04 11.89 -0.42
CA GLU A 31 -19.84 11.86 -1.25
C GLU A 31 -18.79 10.92 -0.70
N THR A 32 -18.14 10.18 -1.59
CA THR A 32 -16.98 9.32 -1.29
C THR A 32 -15.78 9.79 -2.11
N TYR A 33 -14.67 9.98 -1.43
CA TYR A 33 -13.41 10.38 -2.03
C TYR A 33 -12.41 9.22 -1.97
N ALA A 34 -11.56 9.10 -3.00
CA ALA A 34 -10.45 8.16 -3.05
C ALA A 34 -9.24 8.85 -3.68
N THR A 35 -8.23 9.15 -2.88
CA THR A 35 -6.98 9.76 -3.36
C THR A 35 -5.81 8.78 -3.22
N PRO A 36 -5.08 8.47 -4.32
CA PRO A 36 -3.81 7.76 -4.22
C PRO A 36 -2.78 8.68 -3.57
N THR A 37 -2.15 8.22 -2.51
CA THR A 37 -1.10 8.96 -1.78
C THR A 37 -0.20 8.00 -1.01
N PRO A 38 1.10 8.32 -0.84
CA PRO A 38 1.97 7.54 0.01
C PRO A 38 1.52 7.61 1.48
N ILE A 39 1.38 6.45 2.12
CA ILE A 39 0.99 6.32 3.53
C ILE A 39 1.95 5.33 4.19
N PHE A 40 2.56 5.71 5.31
CA PHE A 40 3.59 4.94 5.99
C PHE A 40 3.27 4.75 7.46
N PHE A 41 3.82 3.71 8.08
CA PHE A 41 3.87 3.69 9.54
C PHE A 41 4.67 4.89 10.06
N GLU A 42 4.16 5.54 11.08
CA GLU A 42 4.76 6.73 11.68
C GLU A 42 6.16 6.44 12.24
N THR A 43 6.37 5.22 12.74
CA THR A 43 7.68 4.70 13.19
C THR A 43 7.89 3.27 12.69
N ASP A 44 9.13 2.79 12.70
CA ASP A 44 9.43 1.40 12.35
C ASP A 44 9.08 0.41 13.47
N ASP A 45 9.10 0.87 14.73
CA ASP A 45 8.94 0.03 15.92
C ASP A 45 7.48 -0.23 16.28
N THR A 46 6.55 0.61 15.81
CA THR A 46 5.13 0.50 16.16
C THR A 46 4.26 0.36 14.92
N VAL A 47 3.17 -0.40 15.06
CA VAL A 47 2.16 -0.61 14.02
C VAL A 47 0.80 -0.05 14.43
N THR A 48 0.81 1.02 15.21
CA THR A 48 -0.40 1.63 15.76
C THR A 48 -0.90 2.83 14.98
N THR A 49 0.00 3.50 14.25
CA THR A 49 -0.31 4.74 13.51
C THR A 49 0.32 4.76 12.13
N LEU A 50 -0.42 5.33 11.18
CA LEU A 50 0.04 5.65 9.84
C LEU A 50 0.05 7.16 9.65
N VAL A 51 0.96 7.66 8.81
CA VAL A 51 1.03 9.08 8.42
C VAL A 51 1.11 9.22 6.91
N GLY A 52 0.58 10.32 6.41
CA GLY A 52 0.63 10.68 5.01
C GLY A 52 0.29 12.15 4.80
N HIS A 53 0.34 12.61 3.56
CA HIS A 53 -0.09 13.96 3.20
C HIS A 53 -0.64 13.98 1.79
N MET A 54 -1.42 15.00 1.49
CA MET A 54 -1.91 15.30 0.15
C MET A 54 -1.90 16.80 -0.11
N THR A 55 -2.05 17.20 -1.36
CA THR A 55 -2.17 18.64 -1.64
C THR A 55 -3.44 19.22 -1.00
N ARG A 56 -3.32 20.39 -0.38
CA ARG A 56 -4.41 21.06 0.34
C ARG A 56 -5.58 21.45 -0.57
N ILE A 57 -5.33 21.65 -1.87
CA ILE A 57 -6.38 21.96 -2.85
C ILE A 57 -7.17 20.75 -3.31
N ASN A 58 -6.76 19.52 -2.91
CA ASN A 58 -7.56 18.32 -3.18
C ASN A 58 -8.91 18.42 -2.46
N PRO A 59 -10.06 18.22 -3.12
CA PRO A 59 -11.37 18.25 -2.48
C PRO A 59 -11.45 17.34 -1.25
N GLN A 60 -10.87 16.15 -1.30
CA GLN A 60 -10.80 15.25 -0.14
C GLN A 60 -10.05 15.89 1.03
N ALA A 61 -8.91 16.57 0.78
CA ALA A 61 -8.17 17.25 1.84
C ALA A 61 -9.01 18.30 2.56
N GLN A 62 -9.93 18.97 1.84
CA GLN A 62 -10.80 20.01 2.40
C GLN A 62 -11.92 19.43 3.26
N THR A 63 -12.32 18.17 3.03
CA THR A 63 -13.40 17.48 3.76
C THR A 63 -12.91 16.62 4.92
N LEU A 64 -11.59 16.48 5.13
CA LEU A 64 -11.05 15.71 6.25
C LEU A 64 -11.49 16.31 7.59
N GLN A 65 -11.80 15.44 8.55
CA GLN A 65 -12.19 15.80 9.91
C GLN A 65 -11.48 14.92 10.93
N ASN A 66 -11.12 15.51 12.08
CA ASN A 66 -10.56 14.76 13.20
C ASN A 66 -11.57 13.72 13.72
N GLY A 67 -11.10 12.51 13.97
CA GLY A 67 -11.93 11.37 14.39
C GLY A 67 -12.71 10.70 13.27
N GLN A 68 -12.64 11.19 12.01
CA GLN A 68 -13.29 10.58 10.87
C GLN A 68 -12.80 9.15 10.64
N GLN A 69 -13.73 8.23 10.39
CA GLN A 69 -13.40 6.89 9.95
C GLN A 69 -12.86 6.89 8.53
N VAL A 70 -11.76 6.18 8.31
CA VAL A 70 -11.12 6.09 7.00
C VAL A 70 -10.78 4.64 6.66
N LEU A 71 -10.65 4.39 5.35
CA LEU A 71 -10.11 3.16 4.79
C LEU A 71 -8.90 3.52 3.93
N ALA A 72 -7.73 2.96 4.26
CA ALA A 72 -6.57 2.98 3.38
C ALA A 72 -6.39 1.61 2.73
N ILE A 73 -6.35 1.58 1.39
CA ILE A 73 -6.11 0.35 0.61
C ILE A 73 -4.70 0.42 0.06
N PHE A 74 -3.91 -0.59 0.36
CA PHE A 74 -2.53 -0.77 -0.10
C PHE A 74 -2.52 -1.86 -1.18
N PRO A 75 -2.59 -1.49 -2.47
CA PRO A 75 -2.51 -2.44 -3.56
C PRO A 75 -1.06 -2.89 -3.74
N GLY A 76 -0.85 -4.20 -3.76
CA GLY A 76 0.39 -4.81 -4.21
C GLY A 76 0.30 -5.27 -5.67
N PRO A 77 1.25 -6.09 -6.15
CA PRO A 77 1.24 -6.62 -7.50
C PRO A 77 0.00 -7.49 -7.74
N HIS A 78 -0.46 -7.49 -8.99
CA HIS A 78 -1.60 -8.28 -9.41
C HIS A 78 -1.48 -8.69 -10.89
N THR A 79 -1.93 -9.88 -11.24
CA THR A 79 -1.86 -10.36 -12.61
C THR A 79 -2.95 -11.38 -12.91
N TYR A 80 -3.36 -11.44 -14.18
CA TYR A 80 -4.27 -12.45 -14.68
C TYR A 80 -3.55 -13.79 -14.89
N ILE A 81 -4.18 -14.87 -14.43
CA ILE A 81 -3.73 -16.24 -14.58
C ILE A 81 -4.66 -16.98 -15.53
N SER A 82 -4.12 -17.44 -16.66
CA SER A 82 -4.89 -18.18 -17.65
C SER A 82 -5.12 -19.64 -17.22
N ALA A 83 -6.34 -20.12 -17.40
CA ALA A 83 -6.67 -21.53 -17.16
C ALA A 83 -5.91 -22.49 -18.10
N SER A 84 -5.45 -22.00 -19.28
CA SER A 84 -4.69 -22.82 -20.23
C SER A 84 -3.27 -23.19 -19.76
N TRP A 85 -2.79 -22.58 -18.68
CA TRP A 85 -1.47 -22.88 -18.12
C TRP A 85 -1.45 -24.09 -17.21
N TYR A 86 -2.62 -24.48 -16.68
CA TYR A 86 -2.74 -25.63 -15.80
C TYR A 86 -2.81 -26.94 -16.60
N LYS A 87 -2.16 -27.97 -16.09
CA LYS A 87 -2.15 -29.32 -16.70
C LYS A 87 -2.67 -30.38 -15.75
N THR A 88 -2.46 -30.21 -14.45
CA THR A 88 -2.81 -31.22 -13.45
C THR A 88 -4.21 -30.96 -12.88
N LEU A 89 -4.49 -29.70 -12.50
CA LEU A 89 -5.78 -29.29 -11.98
C LEU A 89 -6.48 -28.37 -12.98
N LEU A 90 -7.38 -28.94 -13.80
CA LEU A 90 -8.17 -28.13 -14.74
C LEU A 90 -9.15 -27.25 -13.97
N THR A 91 -9.12 -25.96 -14.27
CA THR A 91 -9.90 -24.93 -13.57
C THR A 91 -10.26 -23.78 -14.50
N VAL A 92 -10.76 -22.71 -13.95
CA VAL A 92 -11.11 -21.45 -14.66
C VAL A 92 -10.00 -20.41 -14.48
N PRO A 93 -9.92 -19.40 -15.36
CA PRO A 93 -8.97 -18.31 -15.18
C PRO A 93 -9.26 -17.53 -13.90
N THR A 94 -8.22 -16.89 -13.38
CA THR A 94 -8.32 -16.11 -12.14
C THR A 94 -7.35 -14.93 -12.15
N TRP A 95 -7.37 -14.15 -11.06
CA TRP A 95 -6.34 -13.15 -10.74
C TRP A 95 -5.59 -13.60 -9.51
N ASP A 96 -4.26 -13.49 -9.58
CA ASP A 96 -3.41 -13.49 -8.40
C ASP A 96 -3.06 -12.07 -8.03
N TYR A 97 -3.07 -11.78 -6.72
CA TYR A 97 -2.85 -10.42 -6.21
C TYR A 97 -2.53 -10.41 -4.72
N ILE A 98 -1.90 -9.32 -4.32
CA ILE A 98 -1.65 -8.99 -2.92
C ILE A 98 -2.29 -7.64 -2.62
N SER A 99 -2.92 -7.50 -1.47
CA SER A 99 -3.44 -6.22 -0.99
C SER A 99 -3.60 -6.22 0.52
N ALA A 100 -3.42 -5.06 1.14
CA ALA A 100 -3.82 -4.84 2.52
C ALA A 100 -4.84 -3.71 2.63
N GLN A 101 -5.67 -3.77 3.66
CA GLN A 101 -6.62 -2.72 4.04
C GLN A 101 -6.41 -2.34 5.49
N VAL A 102 -6.33 -1.06 5.74
CA VAL A 102 -6.26 -0.48 7.09
C VAL A 102 -7.50 0.36 7.32
N ARG A 103 -8.20 0.09 8.41
CA ARG A 103 -9.29 0.92 8.92
C ARG A 103 -8.81 1.63 10.17
N GLY A 104 -9.20 2.87 10.34
CA GLY A 104 -8.79 3.65 11.50
C GLY A 104 -9.46 5.01 11.55
N ARG A 105 -8.99 5.81 12.51
CA ARG A 105 -9.45 7.17 12.72
C ARG A 105 -8.40 8.18 12.32
N LEU A 106 -8.83 9.14 11.51
CA LEU A 106 -7.96 10.18 11.00
C LEU A 106 -7.85 11.35 11.98
N GLU A 107 -6.66 11.87 12.12
CA GLU A 107 -6.32 13.14 12.76
C GLU A 107 -5.61 14.03 11.74
N ILE A 108 -6.01 15.29 11.64
CA ILE A 108 -5.38 16.30 10.77
C ILE A 108 -4.15 16.84 11.47
N ILE A 109 -3.04 16.95 10.75
CA ILE A 109 -1.79 17.57 11.19
C ILE A 109 -1.60 18.84 10.35
N ASP A 110 -1.97 19.98 10.89
CA ASP A 110 -1.90 21.28 10.20
C ASP A 110 -0.83 22.22 10.78
N ASP A 111 -0.19 21.88 11.89
CA ASP A 111 0.93 22.62 12.43
C ASP A 111 2.23 22.32 11.67
N ASP A 112 3.10 23.33 11.54
CA ASP A 112 4.32 23.24 10.75
C ASP A 112 5.28 22.16 11.25
N GLU A 113 5.42 21.99 12.58
CA GLU A 113 6.31 20.98 13.16
C GLU A 113 5.83 19.56 12.84
N GLY A 114 4.53 19.30 13.03
CA GLY A 114 3.90 18.03 12.71
C GLY A 114 4.00 17.68 11.22
N GLN A 115 3.73 18.66 10.35
CA GLN A 115 3.87 18.47 8.90
C GLN A 115 5.31 18.16 8.50
N LEU A 116 6.30 18.85 9.08
CA LEU A 116 7.72 18.57 8.84
C LEU A 116 8.12 17.17 9.29
N LYS A 117 7.59 16.70 10.43
CA LYS A 117 7.81 15.31 10.90
C LYS A 117 7.27 14.30 9.87
N VAL A 118 6.08 14.52 9.34
CA VAL A 118 5.51 13.65 8.29
C VAL A 118 6.39 13.66 7.05
N LEU A 119 6.83 14.83 6.56
CA LEU A 119 7.70 14.92 5.38
C LEU A 119 9.05 14.25 5.59
N ARG A 120 9.67 14.39 6.78
CA ARG A 120 10.91 13.66 7.12
C ARG A 120 10.68 12.15 7.07
N ARG A 121 9.57 11.68 7.64
CA ARG A 121 9.23 10.24 7.59
C ARG A 121 9.06 9.74 6.17
N VAL A 122 8.41 10.50 5.30
CA VAL A 122 8.27 10.18 3.88
C VAL A 122 9.63 10.03 3.21
N ALA A 123 10.52 11.01 3.40
CA ALA A 123 11.88 10.96 2.84
C ALA A 123 12.66 9.77 3.40
N GLU A 124 12.66 9.56 4.71
CA GLU A 124 13.35 8.46 5.39
C GLU A 124 12.94 7.08 4.82
N VAL A 125 11.64 6.87 4.60
CA VAL A 125 11.15 5.57 4.11
C VAL A 125 11.47 5.38 2.63
N LEU A 126 11.27 6.41 1.80
CA LEU A 126 11.42 6.29 0.35
C LEU A 126 12.89 6.35 -0.11
N GLU A 127 13.76 7.01 0.65
CA GLU A 127 15.17 7.14 0.33
C GLU A 127 16.05 6.07 1.01
N ARG A 128 15.45 5.20 1.84
CA ARG A 128 16.17 4.22 2.68
C ARG A 128 17.20 3.38 1.92
N ASP A 129 16.84 2.95 0.71
CA ASP A 129 17.67 2.07 -0.11
C ASP A 129 18.54 2.83 -1.13
N SER A 130 18.54 4.18 -1.06
CA SER A 130 19.36 5.04 -1.91
C SER A 130 20.81 5.05 -1.42
N GLU A 131 21.78 5.02 -2.33
CA GLU A 131 23.21 5.19 -1.99
C GLU A 131 23.49 6.55 -1.32
N ASN A 132 22.75 7.58 -1.72
CA ASN A 132 22.82 8.93 -1.19
C ASN A 132 21.40 9.41 -0.84
N PRO A 133 20.85 9.04 0.33
CA PRO A 133 19.49 9.39 0.71
C PRO A 133 19.26 10.89 0.74
N TRP A 134 18.22 11.36 0.06
CA TRP A 134 17.83 12.77 0.12
C TRP A 134 17.12 13.09 1.44
N THR A 135 17.44 14.24 2.04
CA THR A 135 16.78 14.73 3.24
C THR A 135 16.20 16.12 3.05
N LEU A 136 15.25 16.53 3.90
CA LEU A 136 14.62 17.84 3.82
C LEU A 136 15.64 19.00 3.96
N GLU A 137 16.71 18.78 4.67
CA GLU A 137 17.80 19.75 4.90
C GLU A 137 18.60 20.06 3.62
N GLN A 138 18.53 19.19 2.64
CA GLN A 138 19.15 19.38 1.30
C GLN A 138 18.26 20.18 0.34
N ALA A 139 17.03 20.51 0.76
CA ALA A 139 16.18 21.37 -0.06
C ALA A 139 16.76 22.79 -0.15
N PRO A 140 16.55 23.52 -1.25
CA PRO A 140 16.96 24.92 -1.35
C PRO A 140 16.41 25.74 -0.17
N PRO A 141 17.19 26.70 0.35
CA PRO A 141 16.79 27.53 1.48
C PRO A 141 15.39 28.15 1.32
N GLY A 142 14.53 27.98 2.31
CA GLY A 142 13.17 28.49 2.32
C GLY A 142 12.16 27.71 1.45
N LYS A 143 12.61 26.71 0.67
CA LYS A 143 11.71 25.99 -0.25
C LYS A 143 10.69 25.14 0.47
N VAL A 144 11.09 24.43 1.51
CA VAL A 144 10.19 23.61 2.33
C VAL A 144 9.11 24.49 2.96
N GLN A 145 9.50 25.59 3.62
CA GLN A 145 8.59 26.54 4.26
C GLN A 145 7.61 27.17 3.27
N GLN A 146 8.04 27.45 2.05
CA GLN A 146 7.18 27.96 0.97
C GLN A 146 6.10 26.95 0.54
N LEU A 147 6.43 25.65 0.56
CA LEU A 147 5.54 24.60 0.08
C LEU A 147 4.67 24.00 1.19
N LEU A 148 5.09 24.08 2.44
CA LEU A 148 4.40 23.49 3.59
C LEU A 148 2.90 23.90 3.67
N PRO A 149 2.52 25.17 3.47
CA PRO A 149 1.10 25.55 3.48
C PRO A 149 0.26 24.95 2.34
N ARG A 150 0.89 24.36 1.33
CA ARG A 150 0.21 23.77 0.18
C ARG A 150 -0.18 22.31 0.37
N ILE A 151 0.22 21.70 1.47
CA ILE A 151 -0.13 20.33 1.82
C ILE A 151 -1.03 20.30 3.05
N ARG A 152 -1.72 19.21 3.23
CA ARG A 152 -2.38 18.80 4.46
C ARG A 152 -1.89 17.42 4.84
N SER A 153 -1.28 17.31 6.00
CA SER A 153 -0.82 16.06 6.56
C SER A 153 -1.88 15.46 7.46
N PHE A 154 -1.83 14.15 7.62
CA PHE A 154 -2.75 13.42 8.47
C PHE A 154 -2.04 12.25 9.16
N ARG A 155 -2.60 11.85 10.30
CA ARG A 155 -2.31 10.60 11.01
C ARG A 155 -3.55 9.72 10.98
N ILE A 156 -3.36 8.41 10.92
CA ILE A 156 -4.44 7.42 11.06
C ILE A 156 -4.09 6.53 12.24
N THR A 157 -4.87 6.61 13.33
CA THR A 157 -4.81 5.61 14.40
C THR A 157 -5.47 4.34 13.91
N ILE A 158 -4.72 3.25 13.88
CA ILE A 158 -5.14 1.97 13.30
C ILE A 158 -6.09 1.27 14.25
N GLU A 159 -7.26 0.90 13.75
CA GLU A 159 -8.23 0.03 14.44
C GLU A 159 -8.15 -1.42 13.93
N ARG A 160 -7.83 -1.60 12.64
CA ARG A 160 -7.78 -2.93 12.02
C ARG A 160 -6.91 -2.95 10.79
N ILE A 161 -6.06 -3.99 10.67
CA ILE A 161 -5.30 -4.32 9.47
C ILE A 161 -5.73 -5.69 8.99
N GLU A 162 -6.01 -5.82 7.70
CA GLU A 162 -6.34 -7.08 7.03
C GLU A 162 -5.59 -7.16 5.72
N GLY A 163 -5.23 -8.35 5.30
CA GLY A 163 -4.54 -8.55 4.03
C GLY A 163 -5.00 -9.81 3.31
N VAL A 164 -4.81 -9.79 2.01
CA VAL A 164 -5.00 -10.94 1.14
C VAL A 164 -3.72 -11.20 0.34
N THR A 165 -3.33 -12.47 0.26
CA THR A 165 -2.22 -12.95 -0.55
C THR A 165 -2.75 -14.15 -1.33
N LYS A 166 -3.24 -13.90 -2.54
CA LYS A 166 -3.73 -14.94 -3.43
C LYS A 166 -2.71 -15.18 -4.53
N LEU A 167 -2.05 -16.35 -4.49
CA LEU A 167 -0.87 -16.68 -5.29
C LEU A 167 -0.89 -18.12 -5.84
N ASN A 168 -2.04 -18.65 -6.20
CA ASN A 168 -2.17 -20.06 -6.62
C ASN A 168 -1.75 -21.10 -5.55
N GLN A 169 -1.72 -20.76 -4.27
CA GLN A 169 -1.28 -21.64 -3.18
C GLN A 169 -2.13 -22.90 -3.01
N THR A 170 -3.34 -22.93 -3.60
CA THR A 170 -4.24 -24.11 -3.58
C THR A 170 -4.02 -25.04 -4.77
N HIS A 171 -3.08 -24.71 -5.68
CA HIS A 171 -2.75 -25.54 -6.84
C HIS A 171 -1.52 -26.41 -6.58
N PRO A 172 -1.43 -27.59 -7.23
CA PRO A 172 -0.25 -28.44 -7.16
C PRO A 172 1.04 -27.69 -7.57
N ALA A 173 2.17 -28.04 -6.96
CA ALA A 173 3.46 -27.43 -7.27
C ALA A 173 3.82 -27.49 -8.76
N SER A 174 3.45 -28.58 -9.45
CA SER A 174 3.64 -28.74 -10.90
C SER A 174 2.91 -27.66 -11.72
N ASP A 175 1.68 -27.32 -11.35
CA ASP A 175 0.91 -26.29 -12.03
C ASP A 175 1.44 -24.87 -11.66
N ARG A 176 1.85 -24.66 -10.40
CA ARG A 176 2.49 -23.41 -9.98
C ARG A 176 3.78 -23.11 -10.77
N LEU A 177 4.60 -24.13 -11.06
CA LEU A 177 5.80 -23.98 -11.90
C LEU A 177 5.46 -23.54 -13.34
N LEU A 178 4.41 -24.07 -13.92
CA LEU A 178 3.96 -23.66 -15.27
C LEU A 178 3.47 -22.20 -15.25
N VAL A 179 2.71 -21.80 -14.22
CA VAL A 179 2.28 -20.42 -14.03
C VAL A 179 3.48 -19.49 -13.92
N ILE A 180 4.49 -19.81 -13.10
CA ILE A 180 5.72 -19.03 -12.96
C ILE A 180 6.40 -18.82 -14.32
N GLN A 181 6.56 -19.88 -15.12
CA GLN A 181 7.20 -19.78 -16.45
C GLN A 181 6.45 -18.81 -17.37
N GLN A 182 5.12 -18.86 -17.39
CA GLN A 182 4.31 -17.98 -18.21
C GLN A 182 4.35 -16.54 -17.74
N LEU A 183 4.37 -16.31 -16.42
CA LEU A 183 4.46 -14.97 -15.84
C LEU A 183 5.83 -14.31 -16.11
N LEU A 184 6.92 -15.07 -16.02
CA LEU A 184 8.27 -14.56 -16.32
C LEU A 184 8.48 -14.24 -17.82
N ALA A 185 7.67 -14.82 -18.70
CA ALA A 185 7.68 -14.50 -20.12
C ALA A 185 6.95 -13.18 -20.48
N ARG A 186 6.20 -12.59 -19.55
CA ARG A 186 5.50 -11.32 -19.74
C ARG A 186 6.45 -10.14 -19.53
N PRO A 187 6.20 -8.97 -20.15
CA PRO A 187 7.08 -7.80 -20.01
C PRO A 187 6.81 -6.95 -18.76
N ASP A 188 5.69 -7.19 -18.04
CA ASP A 188 5.26 -6.34 -16.96
C ASP A 188 5.86 -6.76 -15.59
N SER A 189 6.14 -5.77 -14.75
CA SER A 189 6.76 -5.95 -13.44
C SER A 189 5.89 -6.72 -12.45
N ASP A 190 4.57 -6.53 -12.51
CA ASP A 190 3.64 -7.18 -11.60
C ASP A 190 3.61 -8.70 -11.81
N SER A 191 3.61 -9.15 -13.07
CA SER A 191 3.73 -10.57 -13.41
C SER A 191 5.02 -11.17 -12.87
N HIS A 192 6.16 -10.48 -13.00
CA HIS A 192 7.43 -10.94 -12.47
C HIS A 192 7.44 -11.00 -10.95
N GLU A 193 6.88 -10.02 -10.27
CA GLU A 193 6.80 -10.02 -8.80
C GLU A 193 5.88 -11.12 -8.30
N ILE A 194 4.71 -11.34 -8.91
CA ILE A 194 3.81 -12.46 -8.59
C ILE A 194 4.53 -13.79 -8.81
N ALA A 195 5.28 -13.97 -9.91
CA ALA A 195 6.05 -15.18 -10.16
C ALA A 195 7.06 -15.48 -9.03
N ARG A 196 7.79 -14.45 -8.57
CA ARG A 196 8.73 -14.58 -7.44
C ARG A 196 8.01 -15.00 -6.16
N LEU A 197 6.87 -14.39 -5.87
CA LEU A 197 6.09 -14.69 -4.68
C LEU A 197 5.52 -16.11 -4.71
N ILE A 198 5.03 -16.60 -5.87
CA ILE A 198 4.60 -17.99 -6.04
C ILE A 198 5.77 -18.96 -5.82
N ALA A 199 6.98 -18.62 -6.29
CA ALA A 199 8.16 -19.46 -6.12
C ALA A 199 8.59 -19.65 -4.64
N HIS A 200 8.23 -18.73 -3.74
CA HIS A 200 8.51 -18.82 -2.31
C HIS A 200 7.42 -19.54 -1.50
N LEU A 201 6.34 -19.99 -2.15
CA LEU A 201 5.33 -20.79 -1.47
C LEU A 201 5.88 -22.18 -1.09
N PRO A 202 5.47 -22.74 0.03
CA PRO A 202 5.82 -24.11 0.38
C PRO A 202 5.37 -25.11 -0.70
N ALA A 203 6.09 -26.22 -0.79
CA ALA A 203 5.83 -27.27 -1.76
C ALA A 203 4.45 -27.94 -1.56
#